data_f8e8afdbc863587be778148ad92bd8fa
#
_entry.id   f8e8afdbc863587be778148ad92bd8fa
#
_cell.length_a   1.000
_cell.length_b   1.000
_cell.length_c   1.000
_cell.angle_alpha   90.00
_cell.angle_beta   90.00
_cell.angle_gamma   90.00
#
_symmetry.space_group_name_H-M   'P 1'
#
loop_
_entity.id
_entity.type
_entity.pdbx_description
1 polymer ?
#
loop_
_entity_poly.entity_id
_entity_poly.type
_entity_poly.pdbx_seq_one_letter_code
_entity_poly.pdbx_strand_id
1 'polypeptide(L)'
;MRRWIIGVFACVLLGFGTLWLLDRLSDLEIPAGQGVSAHQFGADGVTYAGTLILPNAVADGPVALIVHGDGPQDRWGNAGYLPLINALVDRGIGVFTWDKPGVGGSKGNWLDQSF
;
A
#
# COMPACT_ATOMS: atom_id res chain seq x y z
N MET A 1 -40.87 -18.36 19.27
CA MET A 1 -39.85 -17.43 19.83
C MET A 1 -38.40 -17.83 19.58
N ARG A 2 -37.97 -19.05 19.89
CA ARG A 2 -36.55 -19.50 19.70
C ARG A 2 -35.98 -19.38 18.26
N ARG A 3 -36.79 -19.63 17.24
CA ARG A 3 -36.40 -19.57 15.82
C ARG A 3 -36.14 -18.13 15.34
N TRP A 4 -36.84 -17.16 15.84
CA TRP A 4 -36.67 -15.74 15.51
C TRP A 4 -35.40 -15.14 16.14
N ILE A 5 -35.07 -15.55 17.36
CA ILE A 5 -33.85 -15.12 18.06
C ILE A 5 -32.62 -15.61 17.32
N ILE A 6 -32.64 -16.85 16.81
CA ILE A 6 -31.51 -17.40 16.02
C ILE A 6 -31.35 -16.63 14.70
N GLY A 7 -32.45 -16.26 14.03
CA GLY A 7 -32.39 -15.49 12.80
C GLY A 7 -31.78 -14.09 13.02
N VAL A 8 -32.18 -13.40 14.08
CA VAL A 8 -31.64 -12.07 14.42
C VAL A 8 -30.15 -12.15 14.78
N PHE A 9 -29.74 -13.16 15.55
CA PHE A 9 -28.34 -13.37 15.89
C PHE A 9 -27.47 -13.66 14.65
N ALA A 10 -27.95 -14.46 13.72
CA ALA A 10 -27.26 -14.77 12.47
C ALA A 10 -27.12 -13.52 11.59
N CYS A 11 -28.14 -12.66 11.48
CA CYS A 11 -28.06 -11.40 10.74
C CYS A 11 -27.08 -10.41 11.38
N VAL A 12 -27.01 -10.33 12.71
CA VAL A 12 -26.08 -9.45 13.42
C VAL A 12 -24.64 -9.94 13.21
N LEU A 13 -24.37 -11.24 13.31
CA LEU A 13 -23.03 -11.80 13.07
C LEU A 13 -22.56 -11.62 11.62
N LEU A 14 -23.46 -11.79 10.65
CA LEU A 14 -23.18 -11.52 9.24
C LEU A 14 -22.90 -10.03 9.00
N GLY A 15 -23.66 -9.13 9.63
CA GLY A 15 -23.46 -7.69 9.57
C GLY A 15 -22.09 -7.27 10.13
N PHE A 16 -21.70 -7.77 11.31
CA PHE A 16 -20.38 -7.51 11.89
C PHE A 16 -19.26 -8.10 11.05
N GLY A 17 -19.42 -9.30 10.51
CA GLY A 17 -18.44 -9.94 9.66
C GLY A 17 -18.20 -9.18 8.36
N THR A 18 -19.25 -8.66 7.73
CA THR A 18 -19.12 -7.85 6.51
C THR A 18 -18.50 -6.49 6.79
N LEU A 19 -18.86 -5.81 7.88
CA LEU A 19 -18.24 -4.55 8.29
C LEU A 19 -16.75 -4.73 8.58
N TRP A 20 -16.37 -5.78 9.30
CA TRP A 20 -14.96 -6.10 9.58
C TRP A 20 -14.18 -6.40 8.31
N LEU A 21 -14.78 -7.12 7.34
CA LEU A 21 -14.15 -7.42 6.06
C LEU A 21 -13.97 -6.15 5.22
N LEU A 22 -14.97 -5.26 5.19
CA LEU A 22 -14.87 -3.98 4.48
C LEU A 22 -13.80 -3.08 5.08
N ASP A 23 -13.69 -3.02 6.41
CA ASP A 23 -12.63 -2.31 7.12
C ASP A 23 -11.25 -2.84 6.72
N ARG A 24 -11.08 -4.17 6.69
CA ARG A 24 -9.84 -4.81 6.25
C ARG A 24 -9.50 -4.57 4.78
N LEU A 25 -10.49 -4.50 3.91
CA LEU A 25 -10.27 -4.22 2.49
C LEU A 25 -9.90 -2.75 2.26
N SER A 26 -10.38 -1.82 3.07
CA SER A 26 -10.01 -0.40 2.98
C SER A 26 -8.53 -0.17 3.30
N ASP A 27 -7.90 -1.00 4.14
CA ASP A 27 -6.47 -0.95 4.42
C ASP A 27 -5.59 -1.31 3.21
N LEU A 28 -6.19 -1.91 2.16
CA LEU A 28 -5.51 -2.29 0.92
C LEU A 28 -5.59 -1.22 -0.17
N GLU A 29 -6.13 -0.05 0.14
CA GLU A 29 -6.23 1.09 -0.77
C GLU A 29 -5.60 2.33 -0.14
N ILE A 30 -5.07 3.22 -1.00
CA ILE A 30 -4.61 4.54 -0.54
C ILE A 30 -5.85 5.41 -0.29
N PRO A 31 -6.03 5.97 0.93
CA PRO A 31 -7.19 6.79 1.24
C PRO A 31 -7.35 7.98 0.27
N ALA A 32 -8.58 8.35 -0.01
CA ALA A 32 -8.88 9.52 -0.82
C ALA A 32 -8.32 10.81 -0.17
N GLY A 33 -7.93 11.79 -1.01
CA GLY A 33 -7.41 13.08 -0.53
C GLY A 33 -5.90 13.13 -0.31
N GLN A 34 -5.20 12.00 -0.45
CA GLN A 34 -3.73 11.98 -0.42
C GLN A 34 -3.15 12.47 -1.74
N GLY A 35 -2.00 13.15 -1.68
CA GLY A 35 -1.22 13.51 -2.86
C GLY A 35 -0.45 12.33 -3.40
N VAL A 36 -0.91 11.72 -4.48
CA VAL A 36 -0.23 10.58 -5.10
C VAL A 36 0.39 11.01 -6.41
N SER A 37 1.70 10.83 -6.56
CA SER A 37 2.44 11.19 -7.77
C SER A 37 3.39 10.07 -8.21
N ALA A 38 3.42 9.82 -9.52
CA ALA A 38 4.34 8.86 -10.13
C ALA A 38 5.68 9.54 -10.44
N HIS A 39 6.77 8.84 -10.15
CA HIS A 39 8.13 9.29 -10.39
C HIS A 39 8.94 8.23 -11.12
N GLN A 40 9.90 8.68 -11.92
CA GLN A 40 10.93 7.82 -12.49
C GLN A 40 12.30 8.36 -12.10
N PHE A 41 13.22 7.48 -11.80
CA PHE A 41 14.62 7.82 -11.52
C PHE A 41 15.56 6.78 -12.11
N GLY A 42 16.80 7.17 -12.35
CA GLY A 42 17.82 6.29 -12.91
C GLY A 42 18.95 6.05 -11.90
N ALA A 43 19.36 4.78 -11.79
CA ALA A 43 20.56 4.41 -11.07
C ALA A 43 21.20 3.18 -11.75
N ASP A 44 22.53 3.16 -11.86
CA ASP A 44 23.30 2.03 -12.41
C ASP A 44 22.82 1.53 -13.80
N GLY A 45 22.36 2.45 -14.64
CA GLY A 45 21.84 2.13 -15.98
C GLY A 45 20.42 1.57 -15.99
N VAL A 46 19.76 1.48 -14.86
CA VAL A 46 18.39 1.02 -14.71
C VAL A 46 17.44 2.21 -14.51
N THR A 47 16.28 2.16 -15.12
CA THR A 47 15.19 3.11 -14.87
C THR A 47 14.18 2.48 -13.90
N TYR A 48 13.99 3.14 -12.78
CA TYR A 48 13.05 2.74 -11.74
C TYR A 48 11.77 3.55 -11.83
N ALA A 49 10.64 2.91 -11.57
CA ALA A 49 9.34 3.54 -11.42
C ALA A 49 8.94 3.53 -9.94
N GLY A 50 8.62 4.68 -9.41
CA GLY A 50 8.22 4.87 -8.02
C GLY A 50 6.95 5.68 -7.86
N THR A 51 6.43 5.70 -6.65
CA THR A 51 5.28 6.50 -6.25
C THR A 51 5.59 7.23 -4.95
N LEU A 52 5.32 8.52 -4.94
CA LEU A 52 5.32 9.36 -3.74
C LEU A 52 3.87 9.57 -3.30
N ILE A 53 3.62 9.34 -2.03
CA ILE A 53 2.32 9.55 -1.38
C ILE A 53 2.53 10.59 -0.28
N LEU A 54 1.84 11.72 -0.37
CA LEU A 54 1.93 12.81 0.59
C LEU A 54 0.62 12.95 1.38
N PRO A 55 0.70 13.11 2.71
CA PRO A 55 -0.47 13.35 3.53
C PRO A 55 -1.23 14.60 3.08
N ASN A 56 -2.53 14.48 2.80
CA ASN A 56 -3.38 15.60 2.40
C ASN A 56 -2.80 16.46 1.25
N ALA A 57 -2.02 15.89 0.34
CA ALA A 57 -1.31 16.56 -0.74
C ALA A 57 -0.35 17.69 -0.28
N VAL A 58 0.10 17.67 0.98
CA VAL A 58 1.02 18.70 1.54
C VAL A 58 2.46 18.21 1.36
N ALA A 59 3.29 19.07 0.76
CA ALA A 59 4.68 18.73 0.43
C ALA A 59 5.66 18.90 1.62
N ASP A 60 5.25 19.56 2.69
CA ASP A 60 6.10 19.85 3.83
C ASP A 60 5.94 18.80 4.92
N GLY A 61 6.95 17.98 5.10
CA GLY A 61 6.93 16.94 6.13
C GLY A 61 7.97 15.85 5.90
N PRO A 62 8.14 14.97 6.87
CA PRO A 62 9.03 13.82 6.72
C PRO A 62 8.51 12.85 5.67
N VAL A 63 9.43 12.20 4.96
CA VAL A 63 9.11 11.14 3.99
C VAL A 63 9.84 9.87 4.40
N ALA A 64 9.09 8.81 4.58
CA ALA A 64 9.61 7.47 4.77
C ALA A 64 9.91 6.82 3.41
N LEU A 65 11.05 6.16 3.31
CA LEU A 65 11.44 5.37 2.16
C LEU A 65 11.22 3.89 2.46
N ILE A 66 10.39 3.21 1.67
CA ILE A 66 10.20 1.77 1.81
C ILE A 66 11.22 1.05 0.94
N VAL A 67 12.14 0.35 1.58
CA VAL A 67 13.12 -0.52 0.91
C VAL A 67 12.59 -1.95 0.93
N HIS A 68 12.52 -2.56 -0.24
CA HIS A 68 11.98 -3.92 -0.40
C HIS A 68 12.87 -4.98 0.25
N GLY A 69 12.23 -6.09 0.61
CA GLY A 69 12.91 -7.34 0.94
C GLY A 69 13.46 -8.06 -0.29
N ASP A 70 13.77 -9.34 -0.13
CA ASP A 70 14.27 -10.20 -1.20
C ASP A 70 13.18 -10.54 -2.25
N GLY A 71 13.60 -11.00 -3.43
CA GLY A 71 12.73 -11.41 -4.53
C GLY A 71 12.18 -10.28 -5.39
N PRO A 72 11.41 -10.61 -6.44
CA PRO A 72 10.79 -9.66 -7.35
C PRO A 72 9.59 -9.01 -6.67
N GLN A 73 9.75 -7.78 -6.19
CA GLN A 73 8.70 -7.05 -5.49
C GLN A 73 8.36 -5.75 -6.23
N ASP A 74 7.07 -5.50 -6.37
CA ASP A 74 6.55 -4.23 -6.80
C ASP A 74 6.55 -3.21 -5.64
N ARG A 75 6.27 -1.95 -5.95
CA ARG A 75 6.21 -0.85 -4.96
C ARG A 75 5.19 -1.06 -3.84
N TRP A 76 4.25 -1.98 -4.03
CA TRP A 76 3.21 -2.29 -3.06
C TRP A 76 3.52 -3.53 -2.22
N GLY A 77 4.60 -4.27 -2.56
CA GLY A 77 4.95 -5.54 -1.92
C GLY A 77 3.82 -6.56 -2.05
N ASN A 78 3.18 -6.66 -3.24
CA ASN A 78 1.96 -7.44 -3.46
C ASN A 78 0.82 -7.05 -2.47
N ALA A 79 0.59 -5.75 -2.31
CA ALA A 79 -0.32 -5.13 -1.35
C ALA A 79 0.08 -5.23 0.13
N GLY A 80 1.15 -5.95 0.46
CA GLY A 80 1.61 -6.11 1.84
C GLY A 80 2.11 -4.84 2.52
N TYR A 81 2.51 -3.81 1.75
CA TYR A 81 2.96 -2.53 2.29
C TYR A 81 1.82 -1.52 2.52
N LEU A 82 0.63 -1.73 1.95
CA LEU A 82 -0.46 -0.76 2.02
C LEU A 82 -0.90 -0.42 3.46
N PRO A 83 -1.05 -1.38 4.39
CA PRO A 83 -1.37 -1.05 5.77
C PRO A 83 -0.29 -0.19 6.45
N LEU A 84 0.99 -0.44 6.17
CA LEU A 84 2.09 0.38 6.67
C LEU A 84 2.07 1.80 6.06
N ILE A 85 1.87 1.89 4.74
CA ILE A 85 1.76 3.16 4.02
C ILE A 85 0.63 3.99 4.62
N ASN A 86 -0.55 3.43 4.77
CA ASN A 86 -1.71 4.09 5.35
C ASN A 86 -1.43 4.57 6.78
N ALA A 87 -0.84 3.72 7.62
CA ALA A 87 -0.49 4.09 8.99
C ALA A 87 0.53 5.23 9.09
N LEU A 88 1.47 5.34 8.15
CA LEU A 88 2.45 6.44 8.08
C LEU A 88 1.76 7.74 7.60
N VAL A 89 0.99 7.64 6.52
CA VAL A 89 0.29 8.80 5.93
C VAL A 89 -0.73 9.39 6.91
N ASP A 90 -1.45 8.58 7.67
CA ASP A 90 -2.39 9.02 8.72
C ASP A 90 -1.67 9.79 9.84
N ARG A 91 -0.38 9.56 10.02
CA ARG A 91 0.47 10.27 11.00
C ARG A 91 1.20 11.49 10.42
N GLY A 92 0.86 11.90 9.20
CA GLY A 92 1.47 13.04 8.54
C GLY A 92 2.86 12.75 7.95
N ILE A 93 3.20 11.48 7.74
CA ILE A 93 4.48 11.06 7.15
C ILE A 93 4.23 10.66 5.70
N GLY A 94 4.87 11.35 4.75
CA GLY A 94 4.88 10.95 3.35
C GLY A 94 5.59 9.60 3.16
N VAL A 95 5.28 8.91 2.07
CA VAL A 95 5.91 7.62 1.75
C VAL A 95 6.37 7.62 0.31
N PHE A 96 7.63 7.23 0.08
CA PHE A 96 8.14 6.92 -1.24
C PHE A 96 8.45 5.42 -1.34
N THR A 97 7.97 4.81 -2.42
CA THR A 97 8.20 3.39 -2.72
C THR A 97 8.37 3.20 -4.22
N TRP A 98 9.08 2.15 -4.65
CA TRP A 98 9.38 1.91 -6.07
C TRP A 98 9.31 0.42 -6.41
N ASP A 99 9.24 0.11 -7.71
CA ASP A 99 9.31 -1.25 -8.22
C ASP A 99 10.76 -1.69 -8.36
N LYS A 100 11.08 -2.94 -8.00
CA LYS A 100 12.40 -3.54 -8.29
C LYS A 100 12.66 -3.62 -9.80
N PRO A 101 13.93 -3.69 -10.23
CA PRO A 101 14.28 -3.88 -11.64
C PRO A 101 13.56 -5.06 -12.27
N GLY A 102 12.93 -4.84 -13.44
CA GLY A 102 12.17 -5.87 -14.16
C GLY A 102 10.80 -6.20 -13.56
N VAL A 103 10.36 -5.43 -12.55
CA VAL A 103 9.04 -5.58 -11.92
C VAL A 103 8.22 -4.32 -12.18
N GLY A 104 6.92 -4.44 -12.34
CA GLY A 104 6.02 -3.32 -12.51
C GLY A 104 6.44 -2.38 -13.63
N GLY A 105 6.66 -1.10 -13.31
CA GLY A 105 7.10 -0.07 -14.26
C GLY A 105 8.60 0.09 -14.40
N SER A 106 9.42 -0.62 -13.60
CA SER A 106 10.88 -0.52 -13.64
C SER A 106 11.48 -1.39 -14.75
N LYS A 107 12.58 -0.91 -15.33
CA LYS A 107 13.35 -1.65 -16.34
C LYS A 107 14.43 -2.50 -15.69
N GLY A 108 15.04 -3.40 -16.47
CA GLY A 108 16.15 -4.24 -15.99
C GLY A 108 15.70 -5.61 -15.48
N ASN A 109 16.52 -6.21 -14.65
CA ASN A 109 16.28 -7.53 -14.07
C ASN A 109 16.69 -7.51 -12.60
N TRP A 110 15.81 -7.92 -11.71
CA TRP A 110 16.06 -7.91 -10.26
C TRP A 110 17.17 -8.88 -9.83
N LEU A 111 17.46 -9.91 -10.65
CA LEU A 111 18.55 -10.86 -10.40
C LEU A 111 19.94 -10.25 -10.61
N ASP A 112 20.05 -9.16 -11.38
CA ASP A 112 21.31 -8.51 -11.69
C ASP A 112 21.72 -7.49 -10.60
N GLN A 113 20.90 -7.34 -9.55
CA GLN A 113 21.19 -6.44 -8.43
C GLN A 113 22.07 -7.17 -7.42
N SER A 114 23.31 -6.73 -7.28
CA SER A 114 24.17 -7.11 -6.14
C SER A 114 23.89 -6.16 -4.97
N PHE A 115 23.69 -6.71 -3.79
CA PHE A 115 23.69 -5.94 -2.54
C PHE A 115 25.09 -5.83 -2.00
#